data_dc387430cb7da9a3d7bca8fdefcf55f5
#
_entry.id   dc387430cb7da9a3d7bca8fdefcf55f5
#
_cell.length_a   1.000
_cell.length_b   1.000
_cell.length_c   1.000
_cell.angle_alpha   90.00
_cell.angle_beta   90.00
_cell.angle_gamma   90.00
#
_symmetry.space_group_name_H-M   'P 1'
#
loop_
_entity.id
_entity.type
_entity.pdbx_description
1 polymer ?
#
loop_
_entity_poly.entity_id
_entity_poly.type
_entity_poly.pdbx_seq_one_letter_code
_entity_poly.pdbx_strand_id
1 'polypeptide(L)' 'MLEDLKRILGIAVEDTDLDDKLNWIISSVRSRLKLLLGGTDPPEEMNFIIVEVSVVRFNRI' A
#
# COMPACT_ATOMS: atom_id res chain seq x y z
N MET A 1 1.56 2.09 7.75
CA MET A 1 1.41 2.12 6.28
C MET A 1 -0.02 2.37 5.83
N LEU A 2 -0.99 1.64 6.37
CA LEU A 2 -2.40 1.86 6.02
C LEU A 2 -2.87 3.28 6.33
N GLU A 3 -2.48 3.81 7.48
CA GLU A 3 -2.86 5.17 7.87
C GLU A 3 -2.31 6.22 6.90
N ASP A 4 -1.07 6.05 6.47
CA ASP A 4 -0.47 6.97 5.51
C ASP A 4 -1.20 6.94 4.17
N LEU A 5 -1.57 5.75 3.72
CA LEU A 5 -2.33 5.59 2.50
C LEU A 5 -3.71 6.27 2.60
N LYS A 6 -4.38 6.08 3.72
CA LYS A 6 -5.68 6.73 3.97
C LYS A 6 -5.58 8.25 3.94
N ARG A 7 -4.52 8.81 4.55
CA ARG A 7 -4.31 10.26 4.56
C ARG A 7 -4.14 10.81 3.15
N ILE A 8 -3.34 10.13 2.34
CA ILE A 8 -3.09 10.56 0.95
C ILE A 8 -4.37 10.50 0.13
N LEU A 9 -5.18 9.48 0.34
CA LEU A 9 -6.44 9.29 -0.39
C LEU A 9 -7.59 10.14 0.15
N GLY A 10 -7.38 10.84 1.27
CA GLY A 10 -8.44 11.65 1.87
C GLY A 10 -9.48 10.83 2.64
N ILE A 11 -9.15 9.63 3.04
CA ILE A 11 -10.04 8.74 3.80
C ILE A 11 -9.78 8.96 5.29
N ALA A 12 -10.86 9.10 6.08
CA ALA A 12 -10.72 9.22 7.53
C ALA A 12 -10.11 7.95 8.13
N VAL A 13 -9.19 8.10 9.08
CA VAL A 13 -8.50 6.95 9.68
C VAL A 13 -9.48 5.99 10.36
N GLU A 14 -10.54 6.52 10.96
CA GLU A 14 -11.58 5.71 11.61
C GLU A 14 -12.55 5.05 10.63
N ASP A 15 -12.53 5.42 9.36
CA ASP A 15 -13.35 4.79 8.33
C ASP A 15 -12.71 3.48 7.89
N THR A 16 -13.37 2.36 8.16
CA THR A 16 -12.84 1.02 7.87
C THR A 16 -13.48 0.35 6.65
N ASP A 17 -14.38 1.04 5.96
CA ASP A 17 -15.13 0.44 4.83
C ASP A 17 -14.22 -0.06 3.71
N LEU A 18 -13.09 0.59 3.48
CA LEU A 18 -12.16 0.24 2.43
C LEU A 18 -10.89 -0.44 2.93
N ASP A 19 -10.81 -0.75 4.23
CA ASP A 19 -9.59 -1.31 4.81
C ASP A 19 -9.16 -2.62 4.15
N ASP A 20 -10.08 -3.53 3.91
CA ASP A 20 -9.76 -4.80 3.27
C ASP A 20 -9.19 -4.60 1.88
N LYS A 21 -9.79 -3.72 1.10
CA LYS A 21 -9.34 -3.41 -0.25
C LYS A 21 -7.96 -2.76 -0.23
N LEU A 22 -7.75 -1.80 0.68
CA LEU A 22 -6.47 -1.12 0.82
C LEU A 22 -5.39 -2.08 1.27
N ASN A 23 -5.67 -2.95 2.23
CA ASN A 23 -4.74 -3.97 2.69
C ASN A 23 -4.37 -4.93 1.57
N TRP A 24 -5.33 -5.34 0.76
CA TRP A 24 -5.07 -6.21 -0.39
C TRP A 24 -4.14 -5.54 -1.39
N ILE A 25 -4.36 -4.27 -1.69
CA ILE A 25 -3.50 -3.51 -2.61
C ILE A 25 -2.08 -3.41 -2.06
N ILE A 26 -1.94 -3.04 -0.79
CA ILE A 26 -0.64 -2.94 -0.13
C ILE A 26 0.09 -4.28 -0.17
N SER A 27 -0.58 -5.36 0.16
CA SER A 27 0.00 -6.71 0.13
C SER A 27 0.45 -7.11 -1.27
N SER A 28 -0.34 -6.78 -2.29
CA SER A 28 0.01 -7.07 -3.67
C SER A 28 1.26 -6.31 -4.12
N VAL A 29 1.36 -5.03 -3.76
CA VAL A 29 2.53 -4.21 -4.09
C VAL A 29 3.77 -4.73 -3.37
N ARG A 30 3.62 -5.04 -2.07
CA ARG A 30 4.73 -5.57 -1.27
C ARG A 30 5.25 -6.90 -1.83
N SER A 31 4.34 -7.80 -2.22
CA SER A 31 4.73 -9.08 -2.80
C SER A 31 5.50 -8.89 -4.11
N ARG A 32 5.08 -7.94 -4.92
CA ARG A 32 5.77 -7.62 -6.16
C ARG A 32 7.18 -7.10 -5.90
N LEU A 33 7.35 -6.20 -4.94
CA LEU A 33 8.66 -5.71 -4.54
C LEU A 33 9.54 -6.84 -4.02
N LYS A 34 8.97 -7.73 -3.24
CA LYS A 34 9.70 -8.89 -2.73
C LYS A 34 10.27 -9.74 -3.85
N LEU A 35 9.48 -9.97 -4.90
CA LEU A 35 9.97 -10.72 -6.06
C LEU A 35 11.11 -9.99 -6.78
N LEU A 36 10.99 -8.67 -6.93
CA LEU A 36 12.02 -7.86 -7.56
C LEU A 36 13.31 -7.83 -6.76
N LEU A 37 13.21 -7.97 -5.44
CA LEU A 37 14.36 -8.00 -4.53
C LEU A 37 14.93 -9.40 -4.32
N GLY A 38 14.50 -10.37 -5.10
CA GLY A 38 15.01 -11.74 -5.01
C GLY A 38 14.44 -12.55 -3.87
N GLY A 39 13.24 -12.23 -3.42
CA GLY A 39 12.56 -12.95 -2.34
C GLY A 39 12.80 -12.38 -0.95
N THR A 40 13.53 -11.28 -0.83
CA THR A 40 13.78 -10.60 0.44
C THR A 40 12.67 -9.57 0.69
N ASP A 41 12.20 -9.48 1.94
CA ASP A 41 11.19 -8.48 2.30
C ASP A 41 11.74 -7.06 2.08
N PRO A 42 10.93 -6.14 1.55
CA PRO A 42 11.35 -4.75 1.37
C PRO A 42 11.70 -4.11 2.71
N PRO A 43 12.81 -3.35 2.81
CA PRO A 43 13.11 -2.61 4.03
C PRO A 43 12.09 -1.50 4.27
N GLU A 44 11.98 -1.06 5.52
CA GLU A 44 11.03 0.01 5.88
C GLU A 44 11.25 1.28 5.07
N GLU A 45 12.47 1.55 4.66
CA GLU A 45 12.81 2.70 3.85
C GLU A 45 12.07 2.73 2.52
N MET A 46 11.58 1.58 2.06
CA MET A 46 10.83 1.48 0.81
C MET A 46 9.32 1.59 1.01
N ASN A 47 8.85 1.81 2.24
CA ASN A 47 7.42 1.93 2.52
C ASN A 47 6.76 3.05 1.71
N PHE A 48 7.47 4.17 1.48
CA PHE A 48 6.93 5.26 0.68
C PHE A 48 6.64 4.84 -0.76
N ILE A 49 7.47 3.95 -1.31
CA ILE A 49 7.25 3.42 -2.66
C ILE A 49 5.98 2.57 -2.68
N ILE A 50 5.79 1.75 -1.66
CA ILE A 50 4.59 0.91 -1.55
C ILE A 50 3.35 1.80 -1.48
N VAL A 51 3.39 2.85 -0.68
CA VAL A 51 2.27 3.79 -0.55
C VAL A 51 1.99 4.48 -1.87
N GLU A 52 3.00 5.00 -2.55
CA GLU A 52 2.83 5.68 -3.83
C GLU A 52 2.20 4.77 -4.88
N VAL A 53 2.71 3.55 -5.02
CA VAL A 53 2.16 2.61 -6.00
C VAL A 53 0.74 2.20 -5.61
N SER A 54 0.47 2.04 -4.33
CA SER A 54 -0.85 1.71 -3.84
C SER A 54 -1.87 2.80 -4.18
N VAL A 55 -1.49 4.07 -4.06
CA VAL A 55 -2.35 5.20 -4.43
C VAL A 55 -2.70 5.13 -5.91
N VAL A 56 -1.70 4.90 -6.76
CA VAL A 56 -1.92 4.79 -8.20
C VAL A 56 -2.88 3.64 -8.52
N ARG A 57 -2.68 2.50 -7.91
CA ARG A 57 -3.55 1.34 -8.14
C ARG A 57 -4.98 1.58 -7.65
N PHE A 58 -5.12 2.20 -6.50
CA PHE A 58 -6.44 2.53 -5.95
C PHE A 58 -7.21 3.43 -6.90
N ASN A 59 -6.54 4.43 -7.46
CA ASN A 59 -7.17 5.39 -8.36
C ASN A 59 -7.55 4.80 -9.72
N ARG A 60 -6.98 3.66 -10.08
CA ARG A 60 -7.29 2.97 -11.34
C ARG A 60 -8.43 1.98 -11.23
N ILE A 61 -8.82 1.67 -10.04
CA ILE A 61 -9.96 0.78 -9.81
C ILE A 61 -11.26 1.60 -9.79
#